data_fd7795955ba9ed924a257e10de3aecbb
#
_entry.id   fd7795955ba9ed924a257e10de3aecbb
#
_cell.length_a   1.000
_cell.length_b   1.000
_cell.length_c   1.000
_cell.angle_alpha   90.00
_cell.angle_beta   90.00
_cell.angle_gamma   90.00
#
_symmetry.space_group_name_H-M   'P 1'
#
loop_
_entity.id
_entity.type
_entity.pdbx_description
1 polymer ?
#
loop_
_entity_poly.entity_id
_entity_poly.type
_entity_poly.pdbx_seq_one_letter_code
_entity_poly.pdbx_strand_id
1 'polypeptide(L)'
;VIAGNGLRPDIWESFKQRFGISRVAEFYGASECNLAFVNYFNIDGSAGMCPLPFAIVAFDPETEQPVRDSAGRLRRVKTGDTGLLVTQISKLAPFDGYTDSAASEKKLLRNAFRNGDCWFNTGDLVRNQGFAHIQFVDRLGDTFRWKGENVATTEVEAVVNSNE
;
A
#
# COMPACT_ATOMS: atom_id res chain seq x y z
N VAL A 1 -11.67 6.76 -21.31
CA VAL A 1 -11.37 5.75 -20.29
C VAL A 1 -9.96 5.28 -20.50
N ILE A 2 -9.17 5.25 -19.44
CA ILE A 2 -7.84 4.60 -19.43
C ILE A 2 -7.78 3.58 -18.30
N ALA A 3 -6.88 2.62 -18.43
CA ALA A 3 -6.52 1.68 -17.37
C ALA A 3 -5.01 1.67 -17.20
N GLY A 4 -4.53 1.60 -15.98
CA GLY A 4 -3.11 1.57 -15.67
C GLY A 4 -2.85 1.53 -14.18
N ASN A 5 -1.58 1.62 -13.81
CA ASN A 5 -1.14 1.74 -12.43
C ASN A 5 -0.09 2.85 -12.31
N GLY A 6 -0.05 3.50 -11.14
CA GLY A 6 0.94 4.50 -10.82
C GLY A 6 0.55 5.94 -11.19
N LEU A 7 -0.72 6.21 -11.52
CA LEU A 7 -1.17 7.60 -11.64
C LEU A 7 -1.20 8.24 -10.26
N ARG A 8 -0.34 9.23 -10.08
CA ARG A 8 -0.16 9.90 -8.79
C ARG A 8 -1.41 10.70 -8.40
N PRO A 9 -1.83 10.68 -7.13
CA PRO A 9 -3.02 11.39 -6.67
C PRO A 9 -2.94 12.92 -6.84
N ASP A 10 -1.75 13.51 -6.72
CA ASP A 10 -1.51 14.95 -6.83
C ASP A 10 -1.73 15.49 -8.24
N ILE A 11 -1.44 14.71 -9.27
CA ILE A 11 -1.66 15.10 -10.67
C ILE A 11 -2.95 14.52 -11.28
N TRP A 12 -3.72 13.74 -10.52
CA TRP A 12 -4.85 12.97 -11.02
C TRP A 12 -5.86 13.82 -11.78
N GLU A 13 -6.31 14.89 -11.17
CA GLU A 13 -7.32 15.75 -11.76
C GLU A 13 -6.79 16.56 -12.96
N SER A 14 -5.58 17.11 -12.85
CA SER A 14 -4.94 17.84 -13.96
C SER A 14 -4.67 16.93 -15.16
N PHE A 15 -4.31 15.67 -14.91
CA PHE A 15 -4.15 14.67 -15.95
C PHE A 15 -5.47 14.36 -16.66
N LYS A 16 -6.56 14.15 -15.91
CA LYS A 16 -7.90 13.94 -16.48
C LYS A 16 -8.32 15.08 -17.35
N GLN A 17 -8.16 16.31 -16.88
CA GLN A 17 -8.53 17.54 -17.60
C GLN A 17 -7.68 17.71 -18.86
N ARG A 18 -6.37 17.58 -18.75
CA ARG A 18 -5.43 17.79 -19.86
C ARG A 18 -5.68 16.84 -21.02
N PHE A 19 -6.02 15.58 -20.74
CA PHE A 19 -6.21 14.55 -21.76
C PHE A 19 -7.67 14.22 -22.05
N GLY A 20 -8.64 14.95 -21.48
CA GLY A 20 -10.06 14.73 -21.69
C GLY A 20 -10.54 13.36 -21.19
N ILE A 21 -9.96 12.85 -20.10
CA ILE A 21 -10.22 11.52 -19.57
C ILE A 21 -11.28 11.60 -18.48
N SER A 22 -12.44 10.99 -18.73
CA SER A 22 -13.54 10.95 -17.76
C SER A 22 -13.41 9.83 -16.72
N ARG A 23 -12.68 8.75 -17.06
CA ARG A 23 -12.57 7.58 -16.19
C ARG A 23 -11.14 6.99 -16.21
N VAL A 24 -10.60 6.80 -15.00
CA VAL A 24 -9.32 6.14 -14.77
C VAL A 24 -9.58 4.86 -14.00
N ALA A 25 -9.38 3.71 -14.65
CA ALA A 25 -9.40 2.40 -14.01
C ALA A 25 -8.00 2.09 -13.48
N GLU A 26 -7.67 2.71 -12.35
CA GLU A 26 -6.41 2.45 -11.65
C GLU A 26 -6.45 1.06 -11.05
N PHE A 27 -5.30 0.39 -11.01
CA PHE A 27 -5.14 -0.87 -10.30
C PHE A 27 -3.80 -0.92 -9.57
N TYR A 28 -3.76 -1.72 -8.51
CA TYR A 28 -2.55 -2.03 -7.75
C TYR A 28 -2.50 -3.54 -7.55
N GLY A 29 -1.33 -4.15 -7.70
CA GLY A 29 -1.13 -5.57 -7.46
C GLY A 29 0.27 -5.87 -6.98
N ALA A 30 0.38 -6.89 -6.13
CA ALA A 30 1.63 -7.50 -5.71
C ALA A 30 1.70 -8.90 -6.33
N SER A 31 2.66 -9.10 -7.21
CA SER A 31 2.83 -10.37 -7.95
C SER A 31 3.07 -11.56 -7.02
N GLU A 32 3.71 -11.30 -5.87
CA GLU A 32 4.11 -12.30 -4.90
C GLU A 32 2.94 -12.93 -4.14
N CYS A 33 1.77 -12.27 -4.09
CA CYS A 33 0.64 -12.77 -3.31
C CYS A 33 -0.71 -12.78 -4.05
N ASN A 34 -0.71 -12.76 -5.37
CA ASN A 34 -1.89 -12.83 -6.24
C ASN A 34 -3.06 -11.94 -5.76
N LEU A 35 -2.72 -10.73 -5.32
CA LEU A 35 -3.67 -9.75 -4.79
C LEU A 35 -3.73 -8.56 -5.73
N ALA A 36 -4.96 -8.12 -6.05
CA ALA A 36 -5.18 -6.94 -6.85
C ALA A 36 -6.27 -6.05 -6.25
N PHE A 37 -5.99 -4.74 -6.23
CA PHE A 37 -7.00 -3.70 -6.01
C PHE A 37 -7.35 -3.09 -7.36
N VAL A 38 -8.61 -2.79 -7.55
CA VAL A 38 -9.09 -2.18 -8.80
C VAL A 38 -10.08 -1.07 -8.49
N ASN A 39 -9.89 0.07 -9.12
CA ASN A 39 -10.76 1.24 -8.97
C ASN A 39 -12.02 1.13 -9.85
N TYR A 40 -12.93 0.25 -9.47
CA TYR A 40 -14.19 0.04 -10.19
C TYR A 40 -15.12 1.25 -10.12
N PHE A 41 -15.09 1.98 -9.01
CA PHE A 41 -16.02 3.08 -8.74
C PHE A 41 -15.53 4.43 -9.26
N ASN A 42 -14.36 4.46 -9.94
CA ASN A 42 -13.78 5.68 -10.47
C ASN A 42 -13.59 6.77 -9.38
N ILE A 43 -13.10 6.35 -8.21
CA ILE A 43 -12.77 7.25 -7.11
C ILE A 43 -11.41 7.89 -7.42
N ASP A 44 -11.37 9.22 -7.48
CA ASP A 44 -10.16 9.95 -7.81
C ASP A 44 -9.05 9.70 -6.76
N GLY A 45 -7.84 9.47 -7.23
CA GLY A 45 -6.68 9.17 -6.40
C GLY A 45 -6.71 7.81 -5.68
N SER A 46 -7.64 6.91 -6.03
CA SER A 46 -7.76 5.60 -5.42
C SER A 46 -7.12 4.53 -6.30
N ALA A 47 -6.34 3.64 -5.68
CA ALA A 47 -5.92 2.39 -6.32
C ALA A 47 -7.06 1.34 -6.34
N GLY A 48 -8.18 1.65 -5.66
CA GLY A 48 -9.39 0.84 -5.66
C GLY A 48 -9.55 -0.07 -4.46
N MET A 49 -10.38 -1.10 -4.64
CA MET A 49 -10.72 -2.07 -3.60
C MET A 49 -10.27 -3.49 -3.97
N CYS A 50 -10.09 -4.31 -2.95
CA CYS A 50 -9.82 -5.74 -3.09
C CYS A 50 -10.82 -6.54 -2.26
N PRO A 51 -11.40 -7.63 -2.80
CA PRO A 51 -12.31 -8.51 -2.06
C PRO A 51 -11.59 -9.51 -1.15
N LEU A 52 -10.28 -9.71 -1.34
CA LEU A 52 -9.49 -10.63 -0.53
C LEU A 52 -9.05 -9.98 0.80
N PRO A 53 -8.81 -10.77 1.84
CA PRO A 53 -8.44 -10.23 3.15
C PRO A 53 -7.11 -9.49 3.13
N PHE A 54 -7.15 -8.21 3.48
CA PHE A 54 -5.99 -7.36 3.71
C PHE A 54 -6.17 -6.52 4.99
N ALA A 55 -5.10 -5.91 5.42
CA ALA A 55 -5.12 -4.93 6.50
C ALA A 55 -4.10 -3.82 6.24
N ILE A 56 -4.38 -2.65 6.76
CA ILE A 56 -3.43 -1.55 6.80
C ILE A 56 -3.04 -1.37 8.27
N VAL A 57 -1.76 -1.52 8.57
CA VAL A 57 -1.26 -1.56 9.94
C VAL A 57 -0.31 -0.41 10.22
N ALA A 58 -0.30 0.03 11.47
CA ALA A 58 0.66 1.02 11.92
C ALA A 58 2.08 0.48 11.77
N PHE A 59 3.00 1.32 11.37
CA PHE A 59 4.42 1.01 11.28
C PHE A 59 5.22 2.06 12.03
N ASP A 60 6.40 1.67 12.47
CA ASP A 60 7.36 2.57 13.07
C ASP A 60 8.30 3.08 11.98
N PRO A 61 8.32 4.40 11.70
CA PRO A 61 9.15 4.97 10.67
C PRO A 61 10.65 4.83 10.91
N GLU A 62 11.08 4.66 12.18
CA GLU A 62 12.50 4.53 12.51
C GLU A 62 13.03 3.12 12.23
N THR A 63 12.23 2.12 12.55
CA THR A 63 12.60 0.72 12.38
C THR A 63 12.04 0.10 11.10
N GLU A 64 11.11 0.80 10.43
CA GLU A 64 10.34 0.31 9.28
C GLU A 64 9.59 -0.99 9.57
N GLN A 65 9.29 -1.23 10.86
CA GLN A 65 8.61 -2.44 11.28
C GLN A 65 7.14 -2.17 11.64
N PRO A 66 6.26 -3.15 11.40
CA PRO A 66 4.88 -3.02 11.82
C PRO A 66 4.76 -3.02 13.34
N VAL A 67 3.98 -2.06 13.87
CA VAL A 67 3.75 -1.88 15.30
C VAL A 67 2.84 -2.99 15.83
N ARG A 68 3.24 -3.58 16.95
CA ARG A 68 2.45 -4.59 17.69
C ARG A 68 1.94 -4.01 19.02
N ASP A 69 0.77 -4.47 19.42
CA ASP A 69 0.21 -4.16 20.73
C ASP A 69 0.85 -5.01 21.86
N SER A 70 0.38 -4.82 23.10
CA SER A 70 0.86 -5.57 24.25
C SER A 70 0.58 -7.09 24.20
N ALA A 71 -0.36 -7.52 23.37
CA ALA A 71 -0.64 -8.93 23.09
C ALA A 71 0.18 -9.49 21.91
N GLY A 72 1.09 -8.69 21.34
CA GLY A 72 1.91 -9.06 20.19
C GLY A 72 1.17 -9.05 18.86
N ARG A 73 -0.03 -8.41 18.76
CA ARG A 73 -0.84 -8.33 17.55
C ARG A 73 -0.56 -7.04 16.78
N LEU A 74 -0.66 -7.10 15.46
CA LEU A 74 -0.53 -5.92 14.61
C LEU A 74 -1.67 -4.93 14.86
N ARG A 75 -1.31 -3.66 14.99
CA ARG A 75 -2.26 -2.58 15.22
C ARG A 75 -2.73 -2.00 13.88
N ARG A 76 -4.04 -2.10 13.60
CA ARG A 76 -4.64 -1.50 12.40
C ARG A 76 -4.67 0.02 12.52
N VAL A 77 -4.55 0.71 11.38
CA VAL A 77 -4.77 2.15 11.29
C VAL A 77 -6.26 2.48 11.11
N LYS A 78 -6.64 3.71 11.40
CA LYS A 78 -8.00 4.22 11.16
C LYS A 78 -8.17 4.64 9.70
N THR A 79 -9.42 4.85 9.29
CA THR A 79 -9.72 5.50 8.00
C THR A 79 -9.12 6.90 7.96
N GLY A 80 -8.48 7.25 6.87
CA GLY A 80 -7.73 8.49 6.66
C GLY A 80 -6.23 8.37 6.96
N ASP A 81 -5.83 7.41 7.80
CA ASP A 81 -4.41 7.24 8.16
C ASP A 81 -3.65 6.45 7.09
N THR A 82 -2.35 6.71 7.05
CA THR A 82 -1.39 5.94 6.25
C THR A 82 -0.81 4.81 7.11
N GLY A 83 -0.55 3.66 6.47
CA GLY A 83 0.07 2.52 7.13
C GLY A 83 0.61 1.52 6.11
N LEU A 84 1.24 0.49 6.64
CA LEU A 84 1.82 -0.61 5.87
C LEU A 84 0.72 -1.56 5.42
N LEU A 85 0.65 -1.84 4.11
CA LEU A 85 -0.27 -2.82 3.55
C LEU A 85 0.23 -4.23 3.85
N VAL A 86 -0.65 -5.05 4.44
CA VAL A 86 -0.39 -6.47 4.67
C VAL A 86 -1.57 -7.31 4.16
N THR A 87 -1.27 -8.46 3.59
CA THR A 87 -2.27 -9.33 2.95
C THR A 87 -2.27 -10.71 3.60
N GLN A 88 -3.45 -11.30 3.82
CA GLN A 88 -3.53 -12.60 4.45
C GLN A 88 -3.13 -13.70 3.47
N ILE A 89 -2.17 -14.53 3.86
CA ILE A 89 -1.82 -15.73 3.12
C ILE A 89 -2.88 -16.80 3.37
N SER A 90 -3.46 -17.29 2.30
CA SER A 90 -4.53 -18.29 2.34
C SER A 90 -4.49 -19.16 1.07
N LYS A 91 -5.37 -20.17 1.01
CA LYS A 91 -5.52 -20.97 -0.21
C LYS A 91 -6.01 -20.16 -1.42
N LEU A 92 -6.73 -19.05 -1.19
CA LEU A 92 -7.23 -18.17 -2.25
C LEU A 92 -6.23 -17.09 -2.65
N ALA A 93 -5.29 -16.76 -1.77
CA ALA A 93 -4.21 -15.81 -1.99
C ALA A 93 -2.91 -16.45 -1.46
N PRO A 94 -2.33 -17.38 -2.21
CA PRO A 94 -1.07 -18.02 -1.81
C PRO A 94 0.08 -17.03 -1.93
N PHE A 95 1.12 -17.27 -1.15
CA PHE A 95 2.41 -16.60 -1.27
C PHE A 95 3.40 -17.59 -1.89
N ASP A 96 3.81 -17.32 -3.12
CA ASP A 96 4.72 -18.22 -3.85
C ASP A 96 6.18 -18.11 -3.40
N GLY A 97 6.50 -17.05 -2.61
CA GLY A 97 7.83 -16.79 -2.08
C GLY A 97 8.80 -16.25 -3.12
N TYR A 98 9.98 -15.92 -2.62
CA TYR A 98 11.13 -15.57 -3.46
C TYR A 98 12.03 -16.79 -3.65
N THR A 99 12.90 -16.76 -4.63
CA THR A 99 13.95 -17.77 -4.84
C THR A 99 14.85 -17.89 -3.59
N ASP A 100 15.06 -16.77 -2.88
CA ASP A 100 15.71 -16.76 -1.56
C ASP A 100 14.68 -16.98 -0.45
N SER A 101 14.80 -18.13 0.24
CA SER A 101 13.92 -18.50 1.34
C SER A 101 14.06 -17.57 2.56
N ALA A 102 15.26 -17.04 2.82
CA ALA A 102 15.50 -16.13 3.94
C ALA A 102 14.86 -14.76 3.67
N ALA A 103 14.87 -14.28 2.43
CA ALA A 103 14.15 -13.07 2.02
C ALA A 103 12.62 -13.27 2.12
N SER A 104 12.13 -14.45 1.76
CA SER A 104 10.72 -14.82 1.90
C SER A 104 10.25 -14.78 3.36
N GLU A 105 11.02 -15.40 4.28
CA GLU A 105 10.68 -15.42 5.71
C GLU A 105 10.62 -14.01 6.33
N LYS A 106 11.49 -13.09 5.92
CA LYS A 106 11.47 -11.69 6.39
C LYS A 106 10.17 -10.94 6.06
N LYS A 107 9.49 -11.35 4.98
CA LYS A 107 8.21 -10.75 4.56
C LYS A 107 7.00 -11.39 5.25
N LEU A 108 7.17 -12.49 5.98
CA LEU A 108 6.08 -13.19 6.64
C LEU A 108 5.83 -12.66 8.06
N LEU A 109 4.60 -12.21 8.30
CA LEU A 109 4.14 -11.74 9.59
C LEU A 109 3.25 -12.82 10.23
N ARG A 110 3.86 -13.64 11.07
CA ARG A 110 3.16 -14.73 11.77
C ARG A 110 2.44 -14.21 13.01
N ASN A 111 1.29 -14.84 13.34
CA ASN A 111 0.45 -14.45 14.48
C ASN A 111 0.09 -12.96 14.45
N ALA A 112 -0.20 -12.44 13.27
CA ALA A 112 -0.43 -11.01 13.05
C ALA A 112 -1.66 -10.48 13.80
N PHE A 113 -2.80 -11.17 13.68
CA PHE A 113 -4.05 -10.80 14.35
C PHE A 113 -4.65 -11.93 15.17
N ARG A 114 -4.30 -13.19 14.86
CA ARG A 114 -4.75 -14.40 15.54
C ARG A 114 -3.61 -15.41 15.63
N ASN A 115 -3.72 -16.35 16.59
CA ASN A 115 -2.76 -17.46 16.65
C ASN A 115 -2.86 -18.31 15.38
N GLY A 116 -1.69 -18.57 14.77
CA GLY A 116 -1.58 -19.42 13.58
C GLY A 116 -1.88 -18.71 12.26
N ASP A 117 -2.28 -17.44 12.25
CA ASP A 117 -2.41 -16.69 10.99
C ASP A 117 -1.03 -16.30 10.44
N CYS A 118 -0.97 -16.12 9.13
CA CYS A 118 0.22 -15.67 8.43
C CYS A 118 -0.18 -14.59 7.41
N TRP A 119 0.56 -13.51 7.41
CA TRP A 119 0.33 -12.37 6.56
C TRP A 119 1.62 -12.00 5.82
N PHE A 120 1.46 -11.52 4.61
CA PHE A 120 2.57 -11.04 3.78
C PHE A 120 2.70 -9.53 3.95
N ASN A 121 3.92 -9.08 4.20
CA ASN A 121 4.29 -7.67 4.23
C ASN A 121 4.64 -7.24 2.81
N THR A 122 3.78 -6.44 2.17
CA THR A 122 4.02 -5.96 0.80
C THR A 122 5.22 -5.01 0.72
N GLY A 123 5.52 -4.29 1.80
CA GLY A 123 6.49 -3.21 1.80
C GLY A 123 5.92 -1.89 1.27
N ASP A 124 4.63 -1.83 0.96
CA ASP A 124 4.01 -0.63 0.40
C ASP A 124 3.19 0.11 1.47
N LEU A 125 3.35 1.43 1.48
CA LEU A 125 2.58 2.34 2.32
C LEU A 125 1.34 2.79 1.55
N VAL A 126 0.19 2.65 2.20
CA VAL A 126 -1.08 3.03 1.62
C VAL A 126 -1.91 3.82 2.62
N ARG A 127 -2.74 4.74 2.13
CA ARG A 127 -3.76 5.42 2.93
C ARG A 127 -5.04 4.60 2.93
N ASN A 128 -5.61 4.40 4.11
CA ASN A 128 -6.91 3.77 4.28
C ASN A 128 -8.03 4.74 3.89
N GLN A 129 -8.68 4.53 2.76
CA GLN A 129 -9.78 5.37 2.30
C GLN A 129 -11.16 4.91 2.82
N GLY A 130 -11.20 3.82 3.59
CA GLY A 130 -12.46 3.19 4.03
C GLY A 130 -13.06 2.29 2.94
N PHE A 131 -14.11 1.52 3.31
CA PHE A 131 -14.83 0.62 2.38
C PHE A 131 -13.93 -0.28 1.54
N ALA A 132 -12.86 -0.80 2.14
CA ALA A 132 -11.83 -1.63 1.48
C ALA A 132 -11.08 -0.94 0.33
N HIS A 133 -11.11 0.41 0.24
CA HIS A 133 -10.35 1.17 -0.74
C HIS A 133 -9.02 1.65 -0.15
N ILE A 134 -8.02 1.70 -1.02
CA ILE A 134 -6.70 2.20 -0.68
C ILE A 134 -6.23 3.26 -1.69
N GLN A 135 -5.39 4.16 -1.22
CA GLN A 135 -4.59 5.05 -2.03
C GLN A 135 -3.12 4.67 -1.84
N PHE A 136 -2.39 4.43 -2.91
CA PHE A 136 -0.96 4.21 -2.81
C PHE A 136 -0.27 5.52 -2.36
N VAL A 137 0.67 5.40 -1.45
CA VAL A 137 1.45 6.55 -0.93
C VAL A 137 2.90 6.42 -1.36
N ASP A 138 3.58 5.32 -0.93
CA ASP A 138 4.99 5.10 -1.26
C ASP A 138 5.40 3.65 -0.97
N ARG A 139 6.66 3.32 -1.21
CA ARG A 139 7.24 2.04 -0.84
C ARG A 139 8.22 2.21 0.31
N LEU A 140 8.16 1.31 1.30
CA LEU A 140 9.19 1.24 2.33
C LEU A 140 10.55 0.94 1.67
N GLY A 141 11.56 1.75 2.02
CA GLY A 141 12.87 1.68 1.39
C GLY A 141 13.10 2.75 0.31
N ASP A 142 12.04 3.32 -0.26
CA ASP A 142 12.13 4.50 -1.13
C ASP A 142 11.93 5.81 -0.35
N THR A 143 11.61 5.71 0.96
CA THR A 143 11.65 6.83 1.89
C THR A 143 13.10 7.09 2.33
N PHE A 144 13.47 8.34 2.49
CA PHE A 144 14.75 8.72 3.09
C PHE A 144 14.55 9.62 4.31
N ARG A 145 15.53 9.61 5.19
CA ARG A 145 15.47 10.40 6.42
C ARG A 145 16.13 11.76 6.23
N TRP A 146 15.38 12.83 6.48
CA TRP A 146 15.88 14.19 6.43
C TRP A 146 15.54 14.94 7.72
N LYS A 147 16.58 15.40 8.46
CA LYS A 147 16.44 16.15 9.73
C LYS A 147 15.53 15.47 10.78
N GLY A 148 15.50 14.13 10.81
CA GLY A 148 14.69 13.37 11.74
C GLY A 148 13.30 12.98 11.24
N GLU A 149 12.87 13.52 10.09
CA GLU A 149 11.60 13.19 9.43
C GLU A 149 11.81 12.16 8.31
N ASN A 150 10.86 11.26 8.14
CA ASN A 150 10.82 10.38 6.98
C ASN A 150 10.14 11.13 5.83
N VAL A 151 10.87 11.30 4.75
CA VAL A 151 10.40 11.98 3.54
C VAL A 151 10.14 10.93 2.46
N ALA A 152 8.92 10.88 1.95
CA ALA A 152 8.58 10.04 0.82
C ALA A 152 9.19 10.61 -0.47
N THR A 153 9.73 9.74 -1.32
CA THR A 153 10.27 10.19 -2.63
C THR A 153 9.19 10.86 -3.47
N THR A 154 7.96 10.39 -3.37
CA THR A 154 6.80 10.98 -4.05
C THR A 154 6.47 12.40 -3.58
N GLU A 155 6.75 12.75 -2.30
CA GLU A 155 6.59 14.12 -1.80
C GLU A 155 7.63 15.07 -2.41
N VAL A 156 8.89 14.61 -2.50
CA VAL A 156 9.96 15.40 -3.15
C VAL A 156 9.67 15.62 -4.63
N GLU A 157 9.24 14.56 -5.32
CA GLU A 157 8.86 14.66 -6.73
C GLU A 157 7.69 15.65 -6.94
N ALA A 158 6.70 15.65 -6.04
CA ALA A 158 5.58 16.59 -6.13
C ALA A 158 6.07 18.05 -6.02
N VAL A 159 6.98 18.34 -5.08
CA VAL A 159 7.57 19.68 -4.91
C VAL A 159 8.43 20.06 -6.11
N VAL A 160 9.26 19.16 -6.61
CA VAL A 160 10.11 19.43 -7.79
C VAL A 160 9.27 19.72 -9.03
N ASN A 161 8.23 18.94 -9.27
CA ASN A 161 7.35 19.09 -10.43
C ASN A 161 6.39 20.29 -10.33
N SER A 162 6.20 20.86 -9.14
CA SER A 162 5.37 22.06 -8.96
C SER A 162 6.10 23.38 -9.23
N ASN A 163 7.41 23.32 -9.46
CA ASN A 163 8.28 24.51 -9.69
C ASN A 163 8.58 24.77 -11.19
N GLU A 164 7.61 24.50 -12.07
CA GLU A 164 7.65 24.92 -13.47
C GLU A 164 7.07 26.31 -13.69
#